data_794126dc1ae2cbeb7b6b8c86b835027d
#
_entry.id   794126dc1ae2cbeb7b6b8c86b835027d
#
_cell.length_a   1.000
_cell.length_b   1.000
_cell.length_c   1.000
_cell.angle_alpha   90.00
_cell.angle_beta   90.00
_cell.angle_gamma   90.00
#
_symmetry.space_group_name_H-M   'P 1'
#
loop_
_entity.id
_entity.type
_entity.pdbx_description
1 polymer ?
#
loop_
_entity_poly.entity_id
_entity_poly.type
_entity_poly.pdbx_seq_one_letter_code
_entity_poly.pdbx_strand_id
1 'polypeptide(L)'
;SPFDFEGEVIFRAKAIRLARPNTFMYINWNCKIDIENLTLLGAVTSDYQTSLFNVAASSVKADVNVDKYNGSVVGTVYVNPAMTTASRRQSIISVRGKSIQSSALTLSEGTDPLGYDESWTWNASGNVANIGYCHTGKRMIVRCADTSNCLMTGGNIFLPGGAVTAACTITLVAMNTSFRQGWVEVSRVAGV
;
A
#
# COMPACT_ATOMS: atom_id res chain seq x y z
N SER A 1 -4.22 20.24 -8.67
CA SER A 1 -2.91 19.94 -8.07
C SER A 1 -2.03 21.19 -8.12
N PRO A 2 -1.23 21.48 -7.08
CA PRO A 2 -0.24 22.57 -7.17
C PRO A 2 0.92 22.28 -8.13
N PHE A 3 1.06 21.02 -8.54
CA PHE A 3 2.12 20.56 -9.43
C PHE A 3 1.54 19.73 -10.56
N ASP A 4 1.77 20.16 -11.79
CA ASP A 4 1.44 19.45 -13.02
C ASP A 4 2.72 19.38 -13.87
N PHE A 5 3.23 18.17 -14.07
CA PHE A 5 4.52 17.94 -14.73
C PHE A 5 4.34 17.08 -15.96
N GLU A 6 5.06 17.41 -17.03
CA GLU A 6 5.15 16.62 -18.25
C GLU A 6 6.54 15.99 -18.38
N GLY A 7 6.60 14.67 -18.68
CA GLY A 7 7.83 13.94 -18.88
C GLY A 7 8.32 13.18 -17.63
N GLU A 8 9.57 12.75 -17.61
CA GLU A 8 10.18 12.13 -16.43
C GLU A 8 10.58 13.22 -15.43
N VAL A 9 10.05 13.12 -14.20
CA VAL A 9 10.20 14.15 -13.19
C VAL A 9 10.92 13.60 -11.97
N ILE A 10 11.91 14.33 -11.49
CA ILE A 10 12.56 14.08 -10.19
C ILE A 10 12.17 15.22 -9.25
N PHE A 11 11.45 14.89 -8.18
CA PHE A 11 11.06 15.82 -7.14
C PHE A 11 11.70 15.43 -5.81
N ARG A 12 12.38 16.35 -5.17
CA ARG A 12 13.00 16.14 -3.85
C ARG A 12 12.66 17.28 -2.90
N ALA A 13 12.28 16.94 -1.67
CA ALA A 13 11.98 17.90 -0.64
C ALA A 13 12.40 17.41 0.75
N LYS A 14 12.99 18.31 1.56
CA LYS A 14 13.30 18.03 2.97
C LYS A 14 12.06 18.05 3.84
N ALA A 15 11.19 19.02 3.64
CA ALA A 15 9.97 19.15 4.42
C ALA A 15 8.86 19.78 3.60
N ILE A 16 7.68 19.20 3.70
CA ILE A 16 6.44 19.72 3.12
C ILE A 16 5.38 19.73 4.22
N ARG A 17 4.66 20.83 4.33
CA ARG A 17 3.53 20.98 5.24
C ARG A 17 2.28 21.31 4.43
N LEU A 18 1.24 20.51 4.59
CA LEU A 18 -0.05 20.69 3.94
C LEU A 18 -1.07 21.15 4.98
N ALA A 19 -1.68 22.31 4.73
CA ALA A 19 -2.67 22.89 5.64
C ALA A 19 -4.05 22.23 5.50
N ARG A 20 -4.35 21.64 4.33
CA ARG A 20 -5.63 20.98 4.06
C ARG A 20 -5.40 19.65 3.37
N PRO A 21 -6.12 18.60 3.79
CA PRO A 21 -6.03 17.29 3.17
C PRO A 21 -6.79 17.28 1.84
N ASN A 22 -6.06 17.42 0.78
CA ASN A 22 -6.51 17.15 -0.57
C ASN A 22 -5.43 16.30 -1.25
N THR A 23 -5.66 15.82 -2.45
CA THR A 23 -4.59 15.17 -3.21
C THR A 23 -3.40 16.13 -3.29
N PHE A 24 -2.27 15.70 -2.74
CA PHE A 24 -1.06 16.51 -2.73
C PHE A 24 -0.46 16.59 -4.13
N MET A 25 -0.40 15.45 -4.82
CA MET A 25 0.24 15.36 -6.12
C MET A 25 -0.52 14.42 -7.06
N TYR A 26 -0.80 14.88 -8.27
CA TYR A 26 -1.25 14.04 -9.39
C TYR A 26 -0.03 13.57 -10.18
N ILE A 27 0.06 12.28 -10.43
CA ILE A 27 1.17 11.64 -11.11
C ILE A 27 0.65 11.05 -12.42
N ASN A 28 0.96 11.70 -13.54
CA ASN A 28 0.57 11.29 -14.89
C ASN A 28 1.75 10.81 -15.73
N TRP A 29 2.97 10.88 -15.20
CA TRP A 29 4.22 10.55 -15.86
C TRP A 29 5.13 9.71 -14.98
N ASN A 30 6.13 9.09 -15.60
CA ASN A 30 7.19 8.44 -14.84
C ASN A 30 7.88 9.46 -13.94
N CYS A 31 7.98 9.13 -12.67
CA CYS A 31 8.53 10.07 -11.69
C CYS A 31 9.34 9.38 -10.61
N LYS A 32 10.24 10.16 -10.01
CA LYS A 32 10.89 9.85 -8.76
C LYS A 32 10.63 10.96 -7.76
N ILE A 33 10.00 10.62 -6.65
CA ILE A 33 9.61 11.57 -5.59
C ILE A 33 10.27 11.11 -4.29
N ASP A 34 11.14 11.95 -3.74
CA ASP A 34 11.80 11.72 -2.46
C ASP A 34 11.45 12.86 -1.50
N ILE A 35 10.74 12.57 -0.42
CA ILE A 35 10.34 13.53 0.61
C ILE A 35 10.80 13.03 1.98
N GLU A 36 11.63 13.78 2.68
CA GLU A 36 12.08 13.38 4.02
C GLU A 36 10.96 13.53 5.06
N ASN A 37 10.23 14.66 5.05
CA ASN A 37 9.16 14.93 6.00
C ASN A 37 7.93 15.50 5.31
N LEU A 38 6.80 14.79 5.40
CA LEU A 38 5.49 15.26 4.92
C LEU A 38 4.54 15.35 6.11
N THR A 39 4.06 16.56 6.39
CA THR A 39 3.16 16.82 7.52
C THR A 39 1.82 17.33 7.03
N LEU A 40 0.74 16.69 7.49
CA LEU A 40 -0.63 17.12 7.31
C LEU A 40 -1.09 17.86 8.57
N LEU A 41 -1.41 19.17 8.45
CA LEU A 41 -1.73 20.04 9.58
C LEU A 41 -3.22 20.06 9.96
N GLY A 42 -4.10 19.46 9.20
CA GLY A 42 -5.54 19.46 9.43
C GLY A 42 -6.11 18.04 9.59
N ALA A 43 -7.29 17.96 10.18
CA ALA A 43 -8.06 16.72 10.20
C ALA A 43 -8.57 16.40 8.79
N VAL A 44 -8.53 15.13 8.39
CA VAL A 44 -9.19 14.65 7.19
C VAL A 44 -10.69 14.61 7.48
N THR A 45 -11.47 15.39 6.75
CA THR A 45 -12.92 15.34 6.82
C THR A 45 -13.45 14.50 5.65
N SER A 46 -14.67 13.99 5.77
CA SER A 46 -15.32 13.14 4.75
C SER A 46 -15.45 13.79 3.36
N ASP A 47 -15.30 15.10 3.28
CA ASP A 47 -15.49 15.87 2.05
C ASP A 47 -14.23 16.02 1.20
N TYR A 48 -13.11 15.46 1.64
CA TYR A 48 -11.83 15.57 0.94
C TYR A 48 -11.35 14.21 0.43
N GLN A 49 -10.75 14.24 -0.75
CA GLN A 49 -10.06 13.05 -1.26
C GLN A 49 -8.94 12.65 -0.30
N THR A 50 -8.90 11.39 -0.01
CA THR A 50 -8.13 10.81 1.08
C THR A 50 -6.76 10.27 0.63
N SER A 51 -6.37 10.52 -0.61
CA SER A 51 -5.07 10.11 -1.15
C SER A 51 -4.10 11.28 -1.21
N LEU A 52 -2.89 11.10 -0.70
CA LEU A 52 -1.80 12.07 -0.85
C LEU A 52 -1.31 12.11 -2.29
N PHE A 53 -1.14 10.95 -2.88
CA PHE A 53 -0.69 10.78 -4.26
C PHE A 53 -1.80 10.14 -5.09
N ASN A 54 -2.13 10.75 -6.21
CA ASN A 54 -3.05 10.17 -7.19
C ASN A 54 -2.27 9.82 -8.46
N VAL A 55 -2.01 8.53 -8.65
CA VAL A 55 -1.38 8.02 -9.87
C VAL A 55 -2.48 7.77 -10.89
N ALA A 56 -2.77 8.77 -11.71
CA ALA A 56 -3.93 8.77 -12.61
C ALA A 56 -3.67 8.06 -13.94
N ALA A 57 -2.41 7.95 -14.38
CA ALA A 57 -2.09 7.30 -15.64
C ALA A 57 -1.78 5.82 -15.47
N SER A 58 -2.34 4.98 -16.35
CA SER A 58 -2.27 3.52 -16.25
C SER A 58 -0.89 2.92 -16.52
N SER A 59 -0.05 3.60 -17.31
CA SER A 59 1.27 3.12 -17.76
C SER A 59 2.46 3.73 -17.00
N VAL A 60 2.20 4.50 -15.97
CA VAL A 60 3.25 5.22 -15.22
C VAL A 60 4.07 4.28 -14.36
N LYS A 61 5.39 4.49 -14.33
CA LYS A 61 6.28 4.03 -13.28
C LYS A 61 6.47 5.16 -12.27
N ALA A 62 6.02 4.96 -11.04
CA ALA A 62 6.13 5.93 -9.96
C ALA A 62 7.04 5.39 -8.84
N ASP A 63 8.17 6.03 -8.62
CA ASP A 63 9.03 5.79 -7.48
C ASP A 63 8.78 6.90 -6.45
N VAL A 64 7.97 6.61 -5.45
CA VAL A 64 7.58 7.57 -4.40
C VAL A 64 8.12 7.07 -3.07
N ASN A 65 8.94 7.89 -2.42
CA ASN A 65 9.43 7.65 -1.08
C ASN A 65 9.11 8.84 -0.18
N VAL A 66 8.39 8.58 0.90
CA VAL A 66 8.17 9.54 2.00
C VAL A 66 8.72 8.90 3.26
N ASP A 67 9.83 9.44 3.79
CA ASP A 67 10.51 8.82 4.94
C ASP A 67 9.74 9.02 6.25
N LYS A 68 9.12 10.18 6.42
CA LYS A 68 8.30 10.49 7.59
C LYS A 68 7.02 11.20 7.18
N TYR A 69 5.91 10.50 7.33
CA TYR A 69 4.59 11.09 7.22
C TYR A 69 4.01 11.33 8.62
N ASN A 70 3.55 12.55 8.88
CA ASN A 70 2.88 12.95 10.11
C ASN A 70 1.49 13.53 9.75
N GLY A 71 0.45 12.82 10.14
CA GLY A 71 -0.92 13.26 9.91
C GLY A 71 -1.93 12.25 10.41
N SER A 72 -3.17 12.68 10.58
CA SER A 72 -4.28 11.77 10.83
C SER A 72 -4.94 11.43 9.50
N VAL A 73 -4.95 10.16 9.15
CA VAL A 73 -5.68 9.66 7.98
C VAL A 73 -6.66 8.63 8.50
N VAL A 74 -7.94 8.91 8.37
CA VAL A 74 -8.98 7.99 8.81
C VAL A 74 -9.29 7.02 7.66
N GLY A 75 -8.77 5.79 7.81
CA GLY A 75 -9.17 4.66 6.96
C GLY A 75 -8.77 4.73 5.50
N THR A 76 -7.66 5.36 5.13
CA THR A 76 -7.41 5.72 3.74
C THR A 76 -6.07 5.34 3.18
N VAL A 77 -6.08 5.06 1.91
CA VAL A 77 -4.93 4.82 1.05
C VAL A 77 -4.18 6.13 0.86
N TYR A 78 -2.88 6.16 1.15
CA TYR A 78 -2.05 7.34 0.86
C TYR A 78 -1.87 7.57 -0.64
N VAL A 79 -2.09 6.52 -1.43
CA VAL A 79 -1.98 6.54 -2.88
C VAL A 79 -3.28 5.99 -3.48
N ASN A 80 -3.83 6.70 -4.45
CA ASN A 80 -4.94 6.22 -5.28
C ASN A 80 -4.38 5.88 -6.67
N PRO A 81 -4.09 4.61 -6.99
CA PRO A 81 -3.47 4.24 -8.26
C PRO A 81 -4.49 3.78 -9.29
N ALA A 82 -4.47 4.39 -10.47
CA ALA A 82 -5.11 3.86 -11.67
C ALA A 82 -4.19 2.94 -12.50
N MET A 83 -3.08 2.49 -11.93
CA MET A 83 -2.00 1.80 -12.62
C MET A 83 -2.39 0.40 -13.06
N THR A 84 -1.86 -0.02 -14.22
CA THR A 84 -1.91 -1.42 -14.64
C THR A 84 -1.09 -2.32 -13.72
N THR A 85 -1.35 -3.62 -13.74
CA THR A 85 -0.56 -4.61 -13.00
C THR A 85 0.93 -4.53 -13.33
N ALA A 86 1.29 -4.30 -14.61
CA ALA A 86 2.69 -4.17 -15.04
C ALA A 86 3.35 -2.92 -14.42
N SER A 87 2.68 -1.77 -14.46
CA SER A 87 3.17 -0.53 -13.85
C SER A 87 3.32 -0.65 -12.34
N ARG A 88 2.37 -1.29 -11.65
CA ARG A 88 2.41 -1.53 -10.20
C ARG A 88 3.61 -2.37 -9.79
N ARG A 89 3.97 -3.39 -10.57
CA ARG A 89 5.15 -4.23 -10.30
C ARG A 89 6.47 -3.49 -10.47
N GLN A 90 6.50 -2.45 -11.29
CA GLN A 90 7.69 -1.64 -11.55
C GLN A 90 7.80 -0.42 -10.64
N SER A 91 6.71 -0.03 -9.97
CA SER A 91 6.67 1.14 -9.11
C SER A 91 7.00 0.78 -7.67
N ILE A 92 7.79 1.63 -7.04
CA ILE A 92 8.10 1.56 -5.61
C ILE A 92 7.37 2.72 -4.95
N ILE A 93 6.34 2.42 -4.16
CA ILE A 93 5.59 3.46 -3.45
C ILE A 93 5.64 3.14 -1.96
N SER A 94 6.32 3.98 -1.21
CA SER A 94 6.53 3.84 0.22
C SER A 94 6.22 5.16 0.91
N VAL A 95 5.21 5.15 1.77
CA VAL A 95 4.90 6.27 2.67
C VAL A 95 5.00 5.73 4.09
N ARG A 96 6.05 6.13 4.80
CA ARG A 96 6.35 5.68 6.17
C ARG A 96 5.93 6.73 7.17
N GLY A 97 5.56 6.30 8.36
CA GLY A 97 5.37 7.21 9.48
C GLY A 97 4.12 6.98 10.30
N LYS A 98 3.98 7.83 11.29
CA LYS A 98 2.85 7.77 12.22
C LYS A 98 1.61 8.34 11.57
N SER A 99 0.77 7.50 11.00
CA SER A 99 -0.65 7.81 11.05
C SER A 99 -1.17 7.37 12.42
N ILE A 100 -2.03 8.15 12.99
CA ILE A 100 -2.81 7.72 14.15
C ILE A 100 -3.85 6.73 13.61
N GLN A 101 -3.43 5.49 13.46
CA GLN A 101 -4.38 4.43 13.14
C GLN A 101 -4.84 3.81 14.45
N SER A 102 -6.08 4.05 14.79
CA SER A 102 -6.71 3.47 15.98
C SER A 102 -7.12 2.01 15.79
N SER A 103 -7.06 1.47 14.58
CA SER A 103 -7.46 0.09 14.25
C SER A 103 -6.54 -0.51 13.18
N ALA A 104 -6.39 -1.82 13.20
CA ALA A 104 -5.73 -2.56 12.13
C ALA A 104 -6.48 -2.37 10.80
N LEU A 105 -5.72 -2.41 9.70
CA LEU A 105 -6.29 -2.34 8.36
C LEU A 105 -7.12 -3.60 8.07
N THR A 106 -8.16 -3.47 7.28
CA THR A 106 -8.95 -4.61 6.82
C THR A 106 -8.42 -5.10 5.48
N LEU A 107 -8.07 -6.38 5.39
CA LEU A 107 -7.69 -7.07 4.18
C LEU A 107 -8.87 -7.90 3.69
N SER A 108 -9.40 -7.55 2.54
CA SER A 108 -10.44 -8.29 1.83
C SER A 108 -9.98 -8.68 0.42
N GLU A 109 -10.76 -9.49 -0.26
CA GLU A 109 -10.47 -9.87 -1.65
C GLU A 109 -10.27 -8.63 -2.54
N GLY A 110 -9.18 -8.60 -3.28
CA GLY A 110 -8.82 -7.47 -4.17
C GLY A 110 -8.28 -6.24 -3.47
N THR A 111 -8.08 -6.24 -2.15
CA THR A 111 -7.49 -5.10 -1.43
C THR A 111 -6.15 -4.69 -2.05
N ASP A 112 -5.97 -3.38 -2.19
CA ASP A 112 -4.75 -2.78 -2.72
C ASP A 112 -3.85 -2.29 -1.59
N PRO A 113 -2.68 -2.93 -1.35
CA PRO A 113 -1.74 -2.51 -0.32
C PRO A 113 -0.74 -1.44 -0.78
N LEU A 114 -0.86 -0.96 -2.01
CA LEU A 114 0.07 0.01 -2.57
C LEU A 114 0.04 1.33 -1.78
N GLY A 115 1.21 1.80 -1.37
CA GLY A 115 1.38 3.04 -0.60
C GLY A 115 1.20 2.91 0.91
N TYR A 116 0.75 1.76 1.43
CA TYR A 116 0.68 1.54 2.87
C TYR A 116 2.05 1.17 3.46
N ASP A 117 2.27 1.55 4.71
CA ASP A 117 3.49 1.20 5.46
C ASP A 117 3.55 -0.31 5.73
N GLU A 118 4.71 -0.90 5.54
CA GLU A 118 4.93 -2.33 5.72
C GLU A 118 4.88 -2.78 7.19
N SER A 119 5.00 -1.85 8.13
CA SER A 119 4.90 -2.13 9.58
C SER A 119 3.46 -2.30 10.05
N TRP A 120 2.48 -1.95 9.23
CA TRP A 120 1.08 -2.04 9.61
C TRP A 120 0.55 -3.45 9.48
N THR A 121 -0.33 -3.82 10.43
CA THR A 121 -0.98 -5.12 10.44
C THR A 121 -2.34 -5.02 9.76
N TRP A 122 -2.63 -6.01 8.92
CA TRP A 122 -3.90 -6.18 8.25
C TRP A 122 -4.69 -7.32 8.89
N ASN A 123 -5.95 -7.10 9.23
CA ASN A 123 -6.84 -8.17 9.64
C ASN A 123 -7.56 -8.73 8.40
N ALA A 124 -7.40 -10.01 8.13
CA ALA A 124 -8.15 -10.68 7.08
C ALA A 124 -9.65 -10.60 7.39
N SER A 125 -10.45 -10.28 6.36
CA SER A 125 -11.91 -10.20 6.44
C SER A 125 -12.51 -11.03 5.30
N GLY A 126 -13.12 -12.15 5.65
CA GLY A 126 -13.52 -13.18 4.71
C GLY A 126 -12.32 -13.95 4.14
N ASN A 127 -12.59 -14.81 3.17
CA ASN A 127 -11.57 -15.59 2.49
C ASN A 127 -10.88 -14.75 1.42
N VAL A 128 -9.57 -14.56 1.53
CA VAL A 128 -8.78 -13.72 0.64
C VAL A 128 -7.81 -14.58 -0.17
N ALA A 129 -7.99 -14.64 -1.47
CA ALA A 129 -7.11 -15.34 -2.40
C ALA A 129 -6.30 -14.39 -3.29
N ASN A 130 -6.79 -13.17 -3.50
CA ASN A 130 -6.15 -12.18 -4.35
C ASN A 130 -5.96 -10.84 -3.63
N ILE A 131 -4.76 -10.27 -3.79
CA ILE A 131 -4.38 -8.96 -3.26
C ILE A 131 -3.76 -8.16 -4.43
N GLY A 132 -3.89 -6.84 -4.41
CA GLY A 132 -3.29 -5.97 -5.41
C GLY A 132 -1.79 -6.20 -5.57
N TYR A 133 -1.29 -6.15 -6.79
CA TYR A 133 0.14 -6.33 -7.07
C TYR A 133 0.97 -5.14 -6.59
N CYS A 134 2.17 -5.41 -6.09
CA CYS A 134 3.18 -4.42 -5.70
C CYS A 134 4.54 -4.79 -6.29
N HIS A 135 5.53 -3.91 -6.10
CA HIS A 135 6.92 -4.20 -6.46
C HIS A 135 7.46 -5.40 -5.65
N THR A 136 8.44 -6.09 -6.23
CA THR A 136 9.12 -7.20 -5.54
C THR A 136 9.75 -6.72 -4.22
N GLY A 137 9.56 -7.49 -3.18
CA GLY A 137 10.08 -7.22 -1.84
C GLY A 137 9.12 -6.47 -0.92
N LYS A 138 8.01 -5.91 -1.42
CA LYS A 138 6.96 -5.30 -0.57
C LYS A 138 6.48 -6.34 0.45
N ARG A 139 6.44 -5.96 1.72
CA ARG A 139 6.01 -6.82 2.83
C ARG A 139 4.62 -6.45 3.33
N MET A 140 3.94 -7.44 3.87
CA MET A 140 2.63 -7.28 4.51
C MET A 140 2.52 -8.24 5.69
N ILE A 141 2.00 -7.77 6.82
CA ILE A 141 1.70 -8.58 8.00
C ILE A 141 0.18 -8.76 8.04
N VAL A 142 -0.28 -9.99 8.01
CA VAL A 142 -1.71 -10.33 7.99
C VAL A 142 -2.06 -11.18 9.21
N ARG A 143 -3.10 -10.79 9.94
CA ARG A 143 -3.72 -11.59 10.99
C ARG A 143 -4.96 -12.28 10.43
N CYS A 144 -4.97 -13.58 10.57
CA CYS A 144 -6.12 -14.43 10.31
C CYS A 144 -6.71 -14.82 11.66
N ALA A 145 -7.92 -14.35 11.98
CA ALA A 145 -8.53 -14.57 13.29
C ALA A 145 -9.07 -16.00 13.45
N ASP A 146 -9.57 -16.55 12.36
CA ASP A 146 -10.14 -17.89 12.27
C ASP A 146 -10.13 -18.38 10.82
N THR A 147 -10.68 -19.56 10.55
CA THR A 147 -10.72 -20.15 9.21
C THR A 147 -11.70 -19.48 8.25
N SER A 148 -12.61 -18.65 8.74
CA SER A 148 -13.58 -17.90 7.92
C SER A 148 -13.07 -16.52 7.49
N ASN A 149 -11.96 -16.05 8.12
CA ASN A 149 -11.32 -14.76 7.85
C ASN A 149 -9.82 -14.99 7.66
N CYS A 150 -9.43 -15.60 6.56
CA CYS A 150 -8.07 -16.05 6.36
C CYS A 150 -7.62 -16.01 4.89
N LEU A 151 -6.37 -16.37 4.67
CA LEU A 151 -5.78 -16.44 3.34
C LEU A 151 -6.05 -17.81 2.71
N MET A 152 -6.41 -17.79 1.42
CA MET A 152 -6.75 -18.96 0.63
C MET A 152 -5.75 -19.18 -0.50
N THR A 153 -5.60 -20.43 -0.89
CA THR A 153 -4.88 -20.81 -2.11
C THR A 153 -5.76 -20.63 -3.34
N GLY A 154 -5.15 -20.58 -4.52
CA GLY A 154 -5.88 -20.57 -5.81
C GLY A 154 -5.95 -19.20 -6.50
N GLY A 155 -5.48 -18.13 -5.83
CA GLY A 155 -5.32 -16.81 -6.43
C GLY A 155 -3.85 -16.40 -6.59
N ASN A 156 -3.55 -15.13 -6.36
CA ASN A 156 -2.18 -14.61 -6.42
C ASN A 156 -1.43 -14.67 -5.08
N ILE A 157 -1.98 -15.36 -4.07
CA ILE A 157 -1.33 -15.61 -2.79
C ILE A 157 -0.83 -17.07 -2.77
N PHE A 158 0.46 -17.26 -2.58
CA PHE A 158 1.13 -18.55 -2.54
C PHE A 158 1.45 -18.92 -1.09
N LEU A 159 0.73 -19.92 -0.60
CA LEU A 159 0.86 -20.43 0.77
C LEU A 159 1.51 -21.82 0.72
N PRO A 160 2.83 -21.97 0.94
CA PRO A 160 3.50 -23.28 0.91
C PRO A 160 2.94 -24.29 1.89
N GLY A 161 2.43 -23.83 3.04
CA GLY A 161 1.75 -24.65 4.03
C GLY A 161 0.27 -24.94 3.74
N GLY A 162 -0.23 -24.54 2.55
CA GLY A 162 -1.65 -24.63 2.22
C GLY A 162 -2.49 -23.49 2.81
N ALA A 163 -3.80 -23.55 2.57
CA ALA A 163 -4.73 -22.58 3.13
C ALA A 163 -4.64 -22.52 4.67
N VAL A 164 -4.99 -21.36 5.22
CA VAL A 164 -4.98 -21.17 6.67
C VAL A 164 -6.14 -21.95 7.30
N THR A 165 -5.83 -22.79 8.28
CA THR A 165 -6.80 -23.66 8.97
C THR A 165 -6.97 -23.34 10.46
N ALA A 166 -6.22 -22.34 10.96
CA ALA A 166 -6.27 -21.90 12.34
C ALA A 166 -5.86 -20.44 12.46
N ALA A 167 -6.19 -19.80 13.56
CA ALA A 167 -5.78 -18.43 13.86
C ALA A 167 -4.24 -18.30 13.86
N CYS A 168 -3.73 -17.32 13.10
CA CYS A 168 -2.30 -17.10 12.96
C CYS A 168 -1.97 -15.69 12.46
N THR A 169 -0.70 -15.33 12.58
CA THR A 169 -0.12 -14.15 11.91
C THR A 169 0.81 -14.61 10.80
N ILE A 170 0.63 -14.05 9.61
CA ILE A 170 1.38 -14.42 8.40
C ILE A 170 2.12 -13.20 7.87
N THR A 171 3.37 -13.39 7.46
CA THR A 171 4.10 -12.40 6.69
C THR A 171 4.11 -12.81 5.22
N LEU A 172 3.62 -11.91 4.37
CA LEU A 172 3.65 -12.05 2.92
C LEU A 172 4.72 -11.12 2.33
N VAL A 173 5.33 -11.55 1.23
CA VAL A 173 6.25 -10.74 0.44
C VAL A 173 5.81 -10.79 -1.02
N ALA A 174 5.72 -9.63 -1.66
CA ALA A 174 5.41 -9.54 -3.08
C ALA A 174 6.59 -10.06 -3.92
N MET A 175 6.30 -10.89 -4.90
CA MET A 175 7.26 -11.43 -5.86
C MET A 175 6.75 -11.23 -7.29
N ASN A 176 7.67 -10.83 -8.17
CA ASN A 176 7.39 -10.63 -9.59
C ASN A 176 8.50 -11.27 -10.44
N THR A 177 8.62 -12.57 -10.32
CA THR A 177 9.55 -13.37 -11.14
C THR A 177 8.84 -13.96 -12.35
N SER A 178 9.60 -14.49 -13.31
CA SER A 178 9.04 -15.24 -14.43
C SER A 178 8.26 -16.48 -14.02
N PHE A 179 8.55 -17.04 -12.84
CA PHE A 179 7.91 -18.25 -12.30
C PHE A 179 6.75 -17.96 -11.36
N ARG A 180 6.78 -16.80 -10.65
CA ARG A 180 5.72 -16.43 -9.70
C ARG A 180 5.47 -14.93 -9.73
N GLN A 181 4.20 -14.59 -9.77
CA GLN A 181 3.73 -13.22 -9.71
C GLN A 181 2.61 -13.14 -8.68
N GLY A 182 2.86 -12.42 -7.60
CA GLY A 182 1.90 -12.28 -6.49
C GLY A 182 2.60 -12.21 -5.14
N TRP A 183 1.94 -12.73 -4.13
CA TRP A 183 2.38 -12.67 -2.74
C TRP A 183 2.76 -14.07 -2.25
N VAL A 184 3.89 -14.17 -1.60
CA VAL A 184 4.41 -15.44 -1.08
C VAL A 184 4.50 -15.38 0.44
N GLU A 185 3.97 -16.38 1.11
CA GLU A 185 4.16 -16.56 2.54
C GLU A 185 5.64 -16.85 2.84
N VAL A 186 6.22 -16.05 3.73
CA VAL A 186 7.60 -16.23 4.20
C VAL A 186 7.66 -16.66 5.67
N SER A 187 6.61 -16.40 6.43
CA SER A 187 6.49 -16.91 7.80
C SER A 187 5.03 -17.04 8.22
N ARG A 188 4.77 -17.99 9.11
CA ARG A 188 3.48 -18.19 9.77
C ARG A 188 3.73 -18.47 11.25
N VAL A 189 3.07 -17.71 12.11
CA VAL A 189 3.13 -17.87 13.56
C VAL A 189 1.73 -18.19 14.06
N ALA A 190 1.57 -19.30 14.75
CA ALA A 190 0.30 -19.71 15.33
C ALA A 190 -0.12 -18.78 16.46
N GLY A 191 -1.43 -18.59 16.60
CA GLY A 191 -2.02 -17.62 17.53
C GLY A 191 -2.12 -16.19 16.95
N VAL A 192 -2.93 -15.37 17.56
CA VAL A 192 -3.18 -13.97 17.22
C VAL A 192 -3.15 -13.10 18.46
#